data_7aeda9884c76337b6b84adf553c76a1b
#
_entry.id   7aeda9884c76337b6b84adf553c76a1b
#
_cell.length_a   1.000
_cell.length_b   1.000
_cell.length_c   1.000
_cell.angle_alpha   90.00
_cell.angle_beta   90.00
_cell.angle_gamma   90.00
#
_symmetry.space_group_name_H-M   'P 1'
#
loop_
_entity.id
_entity.type
_entity.pdbx_description
1 polymer ?
#
loop_
_entity_poly.entity_id
_entity_poly.type
_entity_poly.pdbx_seq_one_letter_code
_entity_poly.pdbx_strand_id
1 'polypeptide(L)'
;SEMCIRDSINTPEGGTHEDGVRRALTRILNKYASNNGLLKNNDDSLTGDDVKEGLTMIVSIKHPNPQFEGQTKTKLGNSECRAISDRIFSEAFERFLMENPDQARIIIDKSMTASRARVAAKRARELTRRKGDLDITNFYGKLSDCKSKDSSECEIFLVEGDSAGGSAIKGRNSMTQAILPLRGKILNVEKARLDRALANEEIRTIITAFGTGIGDDFDLSKLRYDKIIIMTDADVDGSHIRVLLLTLFYRFFKPIVEAGHVYAAQPPLFVIKHGKNIKYVLNEQERDEYLATLSPNTKYDIMRMKGLGEMDAEELNETTMDIEKRVLRQITVEDAMAADETFSKLMGEEVEPRRTFIEDNAVYVQNLDI
;
A
#
# COMPACT_ATOMS: atom_id res chain seq x y z
N SER A 1 19.34 45.27 19.87
CA SER A 1 18.49 44.05 19.86
C SER A 1 17.01 44.41 19.93
N GLU A 2 16.57 45.24 20.85
CA GLU A 2 15.15 45.68 20.95
C GLU A 2 14.69 46.55 19.78
N MET A 3 15.57 47.35 19.17
CA MET A 3 15.25 48.11 17.95
C MET A 3 14.97 47.22 16.75
N CYS A 4 15.70 46.11 16.60
CA CYS A 4 15.46 45.16 15.51
C CYS A 4 14.09 44.44 15.61
N ILE A 5 13.60 44.16 16.82
CA ILE A 5 12.30 43.55 17.06
C ILE A 5 11.17 44.55 16.79
N ARG A 6 11.38 45.82 17.12
CA ARG A 6 10.40 46.90 16.94
C ARG A 6 10.20 47.29 15.47
N ASP A 7 11.25 47.14 14.64
CA ASP A 7 11.24 47.55 13.21
C ASP A 7 11.01 46.38 12.25
N SER A 8 10.83 45.14 12.77
CA SER A 8 10.55 43.94 11.96
C SER A 8 9.06 43.73 11.84
N ILE A 9 8.57 43.57 10.62
CA ILE A 9 7.19 43.21 10.32
C ILE A 9 7.14 41.77 9.86
N ASN A 10 6.40 40.96 10.61
CA ASN A 10 6.13 39.60 10.20
C ASN A 10 5.11 39.58 9.04
N THR A 11 5.45 38.89 7.95
CA THR A 11 4.59 38.75 6.78
C THR A 11 4.14 37.29 6.68
N PRO A 12 3.11 36.87 7.42
CA PRO A 12 2.66 35.45 7.47
C PRO A 12 2.17 34.94 6.11
N GLU A 13 1.73 35.81 5.22
CA GLU A 13 1.34 35.48 3.85
C GLU A 13 2.52 35.57 2.85
N GLY A 14 3.75 35.72 3.38
CA GLY A 14 4.96 35.78 2.55
C GLY A 14 5.12 37.10 1.81
N GLY A 15 5.44 37.02 0.53
CA GLY A 15 5.61 38.17 -0.37
C GLY A 15 6.74 37.98 -1.37
N THR A 16 7.03 39.03 -2.11
CA THR A 16 8.00 39.03 -3.22
C THR A 16 9.41 38.55 -2.82
N HIS A 17 9.84 38.85 -1.59
CA HIS A 17 11.14 38.43 -1.06
C HIS A 17 11.21 36.91 -0.88
N GLU A 18 10.15 36.30 -0.37
CA GLU A 18 10.04 34.83 -0.21
C GLU A 18 9.91 34.14 -1.58
N ASP A 19 9.10 34.69 -2.49
CA ASP A 19 8.95 34.20 -3.86
C ASP A 19 10.30 34.10 -4.59
N GLY A 20 11.15 35.13 -4.42
CA GLY A 20 12.49 35.17 -5.02
C GLY A 20 13.34 33.98 -4.54
N VAL A 21 13.40 33.76 -3.22
CA VAL A 21 14.16 32.66 -2.63
C VAL A 21 13.61 31.31 -3.04
N ARG A 22 12.28 31.10 -3.03
CA ARG A 22 11.63 29.83 -3.43
C ARG A 22 11.93 29.47 -4.88
N ARG A 23 11.91 30.45 -5.79
CA ARG A 23 12.26 30.23 -7.20
C ARG A 23 13.73 29.84 -7.37
N ALA A 24 14.62 30.62 -6.70
CA ALA A 24 16.04 30.32 -6.73
C ALA A 24 16.38 28.93 -6.20
N LEU A 25 15.82 28.56 -5.05
CA LEU A 25 16.00 27.24 -4.44
C LEU A 25 15.68 26.11 -5.43
N THR A 26 14.49 26.16 -6.02
CA THR A 26 14.05 25.14 -6.99
C THR A 26 14.95 25.07 -8.22
N ARG A 27 15.31 26.22 -8.77
CA ARG A 27 16.15 26.32 -9.96
C ARG A 27 17.57 25.80 -9.70
N ILE A 28 18.16 26.17 -8.57
CA ILE A 28 19.54 25.80 -8.23
C ILE A 28 19.64 24.31 -7.94
N LEU A 29 18.72 23.74 -7.18
CA LEU A 29 18.71 22.31 -6.89
C LEU A 29 18.55 21.47 -8.17
N ASN A 30 17.62 21.85 -9.06
CA ASN A 30 17.50 21.19 -10.36
C ASN A 30 18.78 21.28 -11.19
N LYS A 31 19.41 22.47 -11.29
CA LYS A 31 20.66 22.71 -12.00
C LYS A 31 21.80 21.87 -11.43
N TYR A 32 21.95 21.87 -10.10
CA TYR A 32 23.01 21.10 -9.44
C TYR A 32 22.79 19.60 -9.60
N ALA A 33 21.58 19.10 -9.42
CA ALA A 33 21.23 17.69 -9.57
C ALA A 33 21.45 17.20 -11.03
N SER A 34 21.10 18.01 -12.02
CA SER A 34 21.34 17.71 -13.43
C SER A 34 22.84 17.68 -13.76
N ASN A 35 23.59 18.70 -13.31
CA ASN A 35 25.03 18.81 -13.61
C ASN A 35 25.87 17.69 -12.98
N ASN A 36 25.41 17.15 -11.83
CA ASN A 36 26.11 16.08 -11.12
C ASN A 36 25.52 14.68 -11.40
N GLY A 37 24.63 14.55 -12.40
CA GLY A 37 24.04 13.25 -12.78
C GLY A 37 23.15 12.60 -11.71
N LEU A 38 22.66 13.38 -10.75
CA LEU A 38 21.78 12.93 -9.69
C LEU A 38 20.32 12.79 -10.16
N LEU A 39 19.92 13.56 -11.19
CA LEU A 39 18.67 13.37 -11.93
C LEU A 39 18.94 12.52 -13.17
N LYS A 40 18.24 11.41 -13.33
CA LYS A 40 18.30 10.57 -14.53
C LYS A 40 17.39 11.17 -15.61
N ASN A 41 17.69 10.85 -16.90
CA ASN A 41 16.97 11.38 -18.07
C ASN A 41 15.44 11.13 -18.06
N ASN A 42 14.96 10.22 -17.22
CA ASN A 42 13.54 9.89 -17.06
C ASN A 42 12.93 10.41 -15.74
N ASP A 43 13.70 11.13 -14.91
CA ASP A 43 13.17 11.71 -13.68
C ASP A 43 12.52 13.07 -14.01
N ASP A 44 11.32 13.31 -13.48
CA ASP A 44 10.70 14.63 -13.54
C ASP A 44 11.56 15.63 -12.77
N SER A 45 11.64 16.88 -13.27
CA SER A 45 12.30 17.96 -12.55
C SER A 45 11.62 18.22 -11.19
N LEU A 46 12.43 18.57 -10.19
CA LEU A 46 11.94 18.89 -8.85
C LEU A 46 11.03 20.14 -8.91
N THR A 47 9.88 20.06 -8.26
CA THR A 47 8.96 21.20 -8.09
C THR A 47 9.27 21.98 -6.83
N GLY A 48 8.66 23.17 -6.70
CA GLY A 48 8.78 23.98 -5.50
C GLY A 48 8.33 23.27 -4.22
N ASP A 49 7.36 22.36 -4.32
CA ASP A 49 6.90 21.59 -3.17
C ASP A 49 7.85 20.46 -2.80
N ASP A 50 8.46 19.80 -3.79
CA ASP A 50 9.47 18.75 -3.56
C ASP A 50 10.70 19.31 -2.79
N VAL A 51 11.15 20.52 -3.13
CA VAL A 51 12.34 21.12 -2.51
C VAL A 51 12.07 21.75 -1.15
N LYS A 52 10.80 22.00 -0.81
CA LYS A 52 10.40 22.54 0.51
C LYS A 52 10.21 21.43 1.56
N GLU A 53 10.11 20.18 1.14
CA GLU A 53 9.86 19.07 2.06
C GLU A 53 10.96 18.94 3.11
N GLY A 54 10.58 19.14 4.37
CA GLY A 54 11.50 19.15 5.52
C GLY A 54 12.38 20.40 5.62
N LEU A 55 12.11 21.47 4.85
CA LEU A 55 12.82 22.74 4.91
C LEU A 55 12.17 23.68 5.94
N THR A 56 12.98 24.19 6.87
CA THR A 56 12.64 25.36 7.70
C THR A 56 13.52 26.51 7.28
N MET A 57 12.92 27.62 6.88
CA MET A 57 13.65 28.78 6.37
C MET A 57 13.02 30.08 6.85
N ILE A 58 13.85 31.05 7.22
CA ILE A 58 13.44 32.40 7.55
C ILE A 58 14.09 33.35 6.54
N VAL A 59 13.27 34.15 5.85
CA VAL A 59 13.74 35.18 4.92
C VAL A 59 13.50 36.54 5.55
N SER A 60 14.58 37.25 5.90
CA SER A 60 14.54 38.58 6.47
C SER A 60 15.24 39.58 5.55
N ILE A 61 14.55 40.65 5.20
CA ILE A 61 15.12 41.74 4.38
C ILE A 61 14.96 43.06 5.08
N LYS A 62 15.87 44.00 4.78
CA LYS A 62 15.75 45.42 5.15
C LYS A 62 15.51 46.23 3.89
N HIS A 63 14.40 46.94 3.83
CA HIS A 63 14.01 47.74 2.68
C HIS A 63 13.68 49.18 3.14
N PRO A 64 14.22 50.24 2.48
CA PRO A 64 14.04 51.62 2.93
C PRO A 64 12.59 52.13 2.79
N ASN A 65 11.83 51.53 1.86
CA ASN A 65 10.43 51.91 1.60
C ASN A 65 9.58 50.66 1.34
N PRO A 66 9.26 49.86 2.37
CA PRO A 66 8.51 48.64 2.20
C PRO A 66 7.05 48.92 1.83
N GLN A 67 6.56 48.26 0.78
CA GLN A 67 5.16 48.29 0.36
C GLN A 67 4.52 46.96 0.69
N PHE A 68 3.34 46.99 1.28
CA PHE A 68 2.60 45.80 1.67
C PHE A 68 1.27 45.72 0.96
N GLU A 69 0.81 44.49 0.70
CA GLU A 69 -0.56 44.23 0.26
C GLU A 69 -1.49 44.37 1.48
N GLY A 70 -2.44 45.31 1.41
CA GLY A 70 -3.43 45.54 2.46
C GLY A 70 -2.93 46.30 3.69
N GLN A 71 -3.87 46.75 4.51
CA GLN A 71 -3.61 47.54 5.72
C GLN A 71 -2.97 46.70 6.85
N THR A 72 -3.15 45.41 6.85
CA THR A 72 -2.64 44.46 7.86
C THR A 72 -1.16 44.14 7.67
N LYS A 73 -0.55 44.55 6.56
CA LYS A 73 0.88 44.32 6.23
C LYS A 73 1.33 42.84 6.27
N THR A 74 0.44 41.95 5.94
CA THR A 74 0.68 40.50 6.02
C THR A 74 1.54 39.97 4.87
N LYS A 75 1.67 40.74 3.78
CA LYS A 75 2.38 40.35 2.57
C LYS A 75 3.19 41.46 1.99
N LEU A 76 4.47 41.23 1.68
CA LEU A 76 5.34 42.25 1.04
C LEU A 76 5.08 42.30 -0.47
N GLY A 77 4.82 43.54 -0.99
CA GLY A 77 4.45 43.76 -2.38
C GLY A 77 5.58 44.30 -3.29
N ASN A 78 6.69 44.79 -2.74
CA ASN A 78 7.80 45.35 -3.51
C ASN A 78 8.31 44.40 -4.60
N SER A 79 8.10 44.70 -5.87
CA SER A 79 8.47 43.83 -6.99
C SER A 79 9.98 43.59 -7.13
N GLU A 80 10.78 44.62 -6.82
CA GLU A 80 12.26 44.55 -6.85
C GLU A 80 12.83 43.56 -5.84
N CYS A 81 12.15 43.35 -4.71
CA CYS A 81 12.60 42.41 -3.68
C CYS A 81 12.70 40.98 -4.21
N ARG A 82 11.85 40.58 -5.17
CA ARG A 82 11.90 39.24 -5.78
C ARG A 82 13.23 39.00 -6.50
N ALA A 83 13.63 39.95 -7.36
CA ALA A 83 14.88 39.83 -8.13
C ALA A 83 16.12 39.90 -7.24
N ILE A 84 16.10 40.76 -6.23
CA ILE A 84 17.20 40.93 -5.28
C ILE A 84 17.38 39.65 -4.44
N SER A 85 16.30 39.16 -3.88
CA SER A 85 16.33 37.94 -3.05
C SER A 85 16.74 36.71 -3.87
N ASP A 86 16.22 36.55 -5.10
CA ASP A 86 16.64 35.48 -6.03
C ASP A 86 18.15 35.53 -6.26
N ARG A 87 18.69 36.69 -6.63
CA ARG A 87 20.11 36.84 -6.95
C ARG A 87 21.00 36.55 -5.75
N ILE A 88 20.75 37.21 -4.61
CA ILE A 88 21.60 37.04 -3.41
C ILE A 88 21.57 35.60 -2.91
N PHE A 89 20.39 35.03 -2.85
CA PHE A 89 20.24 33.64 -2.43
C PHE A 89 20.91 32.66 -3.41
N SER A 90 20.78 32.92 -4.70
CA SER A 90 21.40 32.07 -5.73
C SER A 90 22.92 32.00 -5.58
N GLU A 91 23.56 33.18 -5.46
CA GLU A 91 25.02 33.26 -5.34
C GLU A 91 25.52 32.54 -4.07
N ALA A 92 24.83 32.77 -2.94
CA ALA A 92 25.21 32.12 -1.67
C ALA A 92 24.95 30.61 -1.66
N PHE A 93 23.80 30.20 -2.18
CA PHE A 93 23.40 28.80 -2.13
C PHE A 93 24.15 27.94 -3.17
N GLU A 94 24.42 28.43 -4.38
CA GLU A 94 25.28 27.74 -5.36
C GLU A 94 26.68 27.51 -4.77
N ARG A 95 27.26 28.52 -4.11
CA ARG A 95 28.55 28.38 -3.42
C ARG A 95 28.49 27.33 -2.32
N PHE A 96 27.45 27.38 -1.47
CA PHE A 96 27.26 26.40 -0.39
C PHE A 96 27.22 24.96 -0.91
N LEU A 97 26.47 24.72 -1.98
CA LEU A 97 26.38 23.35 -2.58
C LEU A 97 27.70 22.89 -3.15
N MET A 98 28.51 23.79 -3.74
CA MET A 98 29.84 23.46 -4.25
C MET A 98 30.84 23.17 -3.13
N GLU A 99 30.79 23.93 -2.04
CA GLU A 99 31.69 23.77 -0.88
C GLU A 99 31.31 22.56 0.00
N ASN A 100 30.06 22.11 -0.06
CA ASN A 100 29.51 21.04 0.79
C ASN A 100 28.80 19.93 -0.01
N PRO A 101 29.54 19.14 -0.81
CA PRO A 101 28.93 18.17 -1.74
C PRO A 101 28.14 17.07 -1.03
N ASP A 102 28.55 16.63 0.15
CA ASP A 102 27.82 15.61 0.92
C ASP A 102 26.47 16.13 1.40
N GLN A 103 26.41 17.37 1.90
CA GLN A 103 25.17 17.99 2.31
C GLN A 103 24.27 18.30 1.11
N ALA A 104 24.85 18.73 -0.01
CA ALA A 104 24.13 18.92 -1.25
C ALA A 104 23.42 17.64 -1.71
N ARG A 105 24.13 16.51 -1.60
CA ARG A 105 23.57 15.19 -1.93
C ARG A 105 22.39 14.83 -1.04
N ILE A 106 22.53 15.03 0.29
CA ILE A 106 21.44 14.75 1.25
C ILE A 106 20.20 15.61 0.93
N ILE A 107 20.38 16.91 0.64
CA ILE A 107 19.29 17.82 0.29
C ILE A 107 18.58 17.36 -0.99
N ILE A 108 19.35 16.98 -2.00
CA ILE A 108 18.79 16.50 -3.28
C ILE A 108 18.08 15.16 -3.10
N ASP A 109 18.66 14.21 -2.37
CA ASP A 109 18.05 12.90 -2.12
C ASP A 109 16.71 13.07 -1.37
N LYS A 110 16.63 14.02 -0.41
CA LYS A 110 15.38 14.35 0.27
C LYS A 110 14.33 14.89 -0.71
N SER A 111 14.71 15.87 -1.53
CA SER A 111 13.83 16.48 -2.55
C SER A 111 13.39 15.47 -3.60
N MET A 112 14.26 14.57 -4.04
CA MET A 112 13.93 13.48 -4.96
C MET A 112 12.96 12.48 -4.34
N THR A 113 13.08 12.21 -3.05
CA THR A 113 12.15 11.34 -2.34
C THR A 113 10.76 11.95 -2.32
N ALA A 114 10.64 13.24 -2.04
CA ALA A 114 9.38 13.98 -2.09
C ALA A 114 8.78 13.98 -3.52
N SER A 115 9.59 14.26 -4.54
CA SER A 115 9.16 14.23 -5.94
C SER A 115 8.59 12.86 -6.34
N ARG A 116 9.28 11.77 -5.98
CA ARG A 116 8.82 10.41 -6.26
C ARG A 116 7.52 10.08 -5.53
N ALA A 117 7.37 10.50 -4.27
CA ALA A 117 6.12 10.34 -3.52
C ALA A 117 4.96 11.10 -4.21
N ARG A 118 5.18 12.34 -4.64
CA ARG A 118 4.20 13.15 -5.38
C ARG A 118 3.79 12.50 -6.71
N VAL A 119 4.77 12.03 -7.50
CA VAL A 119 4.49 11.36 -8.78
C VAL A 119 3.74 10.05 -8.55
N ALA A 120 4.11 9.29 -7.51
CA ALA A 120 3.40 8.07 -7.13
C ALA A 120 1.96 8.36 -6.71
N ALA A 121 1.73 9.36 -5.87
CA ALA A 121 0.38 9.80 -5.49
C ALA A 121 -0.45 10.23 -6.72
N LYS A 122 0.15 11.00 -7.64
CA LYS A 122 -0.52 11.37 -8.90
C LYS A 122 -0.92 10.14 -9.73
N ARG A 123 -0.02 9.16 -9.87
CA ARG A 123 -0.33 7.90 -10.58
C ARG A 123 -1.45 7.11 -9.91
N ALA A 124 -1.45 7.05 -8.58
CA ALA A 124 -2.52 6.41 -7.82
C ALA A 124 -3.89 7.08 -8.09
N ARG A 125 -3.92 8.43 -8.09
CA ARG A 125 -5.12 9.21 -8.46
C ARG A 125 -5.60 8.91 -9.87
N GLU A 126 -4.68 8.84 -10.83
CA GLU A 126 -5.03 8.54 -12.22
C GLU A 126 -5.61 7.13 -12.37
N LEU A 127 -5.09 6.14 -11.64
CA LEU A 127 -5.64 4.77 -11.63
C LEU A 127 -7.08 4.71 -11.12
N THR A 128 -7.41 5.53 -10.11
CA THR A 128 -8.77 5.61 -9.54
C THR A 128 -9.70 6.46 -10.40
N ARG A 129 -9.18 7.46 -11.11
CA ARG A 129 -9.97 8.43 -11.88
C ARG A 129 -10.32 7.97 -13.30
N ARG A 130 -9.57 7.03 -13.89
CA ARG A 130 -9.81 6.44 -15.22
C ARG A 130 -11.01 5.47 -15.22
N LYS A 131 -12.08 5.79 -14.50
CA LYS A 131 -13.39 5.08 -14.53
C LYS A 131 -14.22 5.41 -15.79
N GLY A 132 -13.61 5.77 -16.91
CA GLY A 132 -14.29 5.92 -18.20
C GLY A 132 -14.34 4.59 -18.96
N ASP A 133 -15.48 4.27 -19.53
CA ASP A 133 -15.93 2.99 -20.12
C ASP A 133 -14.99 2.26 -21.11
N LEU A 134 -13.86 2.84 -21.51
CA LEU A 134 -12.98 2.28 -22.56
C LEU A 134 -11.70 1.62 -22.05
N ASP A 135 -11.24 1.90 -20.82
CA ASP A 135 -10.01 1.29 -20.25
C ASP A 135 -10.30 0.08 -19.32
N ILE A 136 -11.57 -0.12 -19.01
CA ILE A 136 -12.06 -1.22 -18.18
C ILE A 136 -11.74 -2.59 -18.82
N THR A 137 -11.84 -2.69 -20.14
CA THR A 137 -11.61 -3.94 -20.88
C THR A 137 -10.15 -4.43 -20.88
N ASN A 138 -9.16 -3.56 -20.79
CA ASN A 138 -7.74 -3.94 -20.78
C ASN A 138 -7.19 -4.27 -19.39
N PHE A 139 -7.79 -3.73 -18.31
CA PHE A 139 -7.42 -4.06 -16.93
C PHE A 139 -8.15 -5.31 -16.40
N TYR A 140 -9.29 -5.66 -16.96
CA TYR A 140 -10.18 -6.73 -16.50
C TYR A 140 -9.79 -8.14 -16.96
N GLY A 141 -8.73 -8.33 -17.73
CA GLY A 141 -8.32 -9.67 -18.17
C GLY A 141 -8.05 -10.66 -17.04
N LYS A 142 -7.83 -10.17 -15.80
CA LYS A 142 -7.60 -10.99 -14.61
C LYS A 142 -8.79 -11.00 -13.64
N LEU A 143 -9.52 -9.92 -13.49
CA LEU A 143 -10.66 -9.83 -12.57
C LEU A 143 -11.93 -10.39 -13.22
N SER A 144 -12.46 -11.46 -12.65
CA SER A 144 -13.81 -11.92 -12.95
C SER A 144 -14.79 -11.27 -11.98
N ASP A 145 -15.33 -10.12 -12.35
CA ASP A 145 -16.19 -9.29 -11.49
C ASP A 145 -17.57 -9.91 -11.25
N CYS A 146 -18.27 -9.49 -10.19
CA CYS A 146 -19.65 -9.83 -9.92
C CYS A 146 -20.61 -8.91 -10.71
N LYS A 147 -21.85 -9.34 -10.88
CA LYS A 147 -22.86 -8.61 -11.65
C LYS A 147 -23.61 -7.58 -10.83
N SER A 148 -23.79 -7.81 -9.52
CA SER A 148 -24.42 -6.85 -8.61
C SER A 148 -23.57 -5.58 -8.51
N LYS A 149 -24.24 -4.45 -8.35
CA LYS A 149 -23.63 -3.14 -8.09
C LYS A 149 -23.82 -2.70 -6.64
N ASP A 150 -24.55 -3.48 -5.87
CA ASP A 150 -24.68 -3.25 -4.43
C ASP A 150 -23.47 -3.81 -3.70
N SER A 151 -22.58 -2.91 -3.26
CA SER A 151 -21.35 -3.29 -2.58
C SER A 151 -21.60 -4.06 -1.29
N SER A 152 -22.75 -3.86 -0.63
CA SER A 152 -23.07 -4.50 0.66
C SER A 152 -23.27 -6.01 0.56
N GLU A 153 -23.62 -6.53 -0.63
CA GLU A 153 -23.77 -7.96 -0.88
C GLU A 153 -22.62 -8.58 -1.70
N CYS A 154 -21.73 -7.71 -2.22
CA CYS A 154 -20.62 -8.15 -3.05
C CYS A 154 -19.40 -8.54 -2.22
N GLU A 155 -18.70 -9.57 -2.67
CA GLU A 155 -17.44 -10.01 -2.08
C GLU A 155 -16.41 -10.34 -3.16
N ILE A 156 -15.12 -10.12 -2.85
CA ILE A 156 -14.01 -10.45 -3.76
C ILE A 156 -13.09 -11.47 -3.12
N PHE A 157 -12.78 -12.53 -3.87
CA PHE A 157 -11.79 -13.53 -3.49
C PHE A 157 -10.46 -13.22 -4.19
N LEU A 158 -9.41 -13.04 -3.41
CA LEU A 158 -8.02 -12.97 -3.88
C LEU A 158 -7.46 -14.38 -3.85
N VAL A 159 -7.36 -15.00 -5.01
CA VAL A 159 -7.09 -16.44 -5.13
C VAL A 159 -5.66 -16.68 -5.58
N GLU A 160 -4.94 -17.58 -4.91
CA GLU A 160 -3.60 -17.97 -5.30
C GLU A 160 -3.61 -18.81 -6.58
N GLY A 161 -2.93 -18.27 -7.61
CA GLY A 161 -2.68 -18.98 -8.87
C GLY A 161 -3.85 -19.02 -9.85
N ASP A 162 -3.51 -19.22 -11.11
CA ASP A 162 -4.48 -19.26 -12.21
C ASP A 162 -5.34 -20.57 -12.19
N SER A 163 -4.82 -21.68 -11.65
CA SER A 163 -5.53 -22.96 -11.56
C SER A 163 -6.71 -22.88 -10.59
N ALA A 164 -6.42 -22.52 -9.33
CA ALA A 164 -7.47 -22.32 -8.32
C ALA A 164 -8.41 -21.18 -8.70
N GLY A 165 -7.87 -20.10 -9.31
CA GLY A 165 -8.68 -19.02 -9.87
C GLY A 165 -9.67 -19.49 -10.92
N GLY A 166 -9.27 -20.41 -11.79
CA GLY A 166 -10.13 -21.01 -12.81
C GLY A 166 -11.27 -21.85 -12.22
N SER A 167 -10.98 -22.65 -11.20
CA SER A 167 -12.00 -23.41 -10.45
C SER A 167 -12.95 -22.48 -9.70
N ALA A 168 -12.41 -21.44 -9.03
CA ALA A 168 -13.20 -20.43 -8.32
C ALA A 168 -14.16 -19.66 -9.25
N ILE A 169 -13.70 -19.28 -10.44
CA ILE A 169 -14.54 -18.59 -11.44
C ILE A 169 -15.73 -19.46 -11.87
N LYS A 170 -15.51 -20.76 -12.02
CA LYS A 170 -16.56 -21.71 -12.40
C LYS A 170 -17.54 -22.00 -11.26
N GLY A 171 -17.01 -22.09 -10.01
CA GLY A 171 -17.79 -22.44 -8.82
C GLY A 171 -18.54 -21.27 -8.17
N ARG A 172 -18.15 -20.01 -8.44
CA ARG A 172 -18.67 -18.83 -7.76
C ARG A 172 -20.16 -18.53 -8.02
N ASN A 173 -20.79 -17.82 -7.11
CA ASN A 173 -22.01 -17.09 -7.41
C ASN A 173 -21.66 -15.82 -8.20
N SER A 174 -21.89 -15.82 -9.50
CA SER A 174 -21.55 -14.69 -10.38
C SER A 174 -22.34 -13.41 -10.11
N MET A 175 -23.39 -13.45 -9.30
CA MET A 175 -24.14 -12.25 -8.93
C MET A 175 -23.38 -11.42 -7.91
N THR A 176 -22.82 -12.05 -6.88
CA THR A 176 -22.26 -11.36 -5.70
C THR A 176 -20.77 -11.64 -5.48
N GLN A 177 -20.19 -12.66 -6.11
CA GLN A 177 -18.79 -13.04 -5.90
C GLN A 177 -17.91 -12.67 -7.09
N ALA A 178 -16.87 -11.90 -6.83
CA ALA A 178 -15.79 -11.57 -7.76
C ALA A 178 -14.54 -12.41 -7.45
N ILE A 179 -13.79 -12.78 -8.49
CA ILE A 179 -12.54 -13.54 -8.36
C ILE A 179 -11.40 -12.77 -9.00
N LEU A 180 -10.33 -12.58 -8.23
CA LEU A 180 -9.06 -12.02 -8.69
C LEU A 180 -7.93 -13.04 -8.46
N PRO A 181 -7.50 -13.78 -9.49
CA PRO A 181 -6.35 -14.65 -9.41
C PRO A 181 -5.06 -13.83 -9.25
N LEU A 182 -4.20 -14.23 -8.33
CA LEU A 182 -2.89 -13.63 -8.09
C LEU A 182 -1.80 -14.54 -8.69
N ARG A 183 -0.92 -13.96 -9.50
CA ARG A 183 0.19 -14.71 -10.13
C ARG A 183 1.41 -14.73 -9.24
N GLY A 184 1.44 -15.69 -8.32
CA GLY A 184 2.56 -15.87 -7.40
C GLY A 184 2.65 -14.84 -6.29
N LYS A 185 3.84 -14.69 -5.72
CA LYS A 185 4.11 -13.79 -4.59
C LYS A 185 4.06 -12.33 -5.03
N ILE A 186 3.18 -11.55 -4.42
CA ILE A 186 3.13 -10.11 -4.65
C ILE A 186 4.36 -9.40 -4.08
N LEU A 187 4.61 -8.18 -4.55
CA LEU A 187 5.72 -7.36 -4.03
C LEU A 187 5.54 -7.06 -2.53
N ASN A 188 6.59 -7.28 -1.74
CA ASN A 188 6.62 -6.86 -0.34
C ASN A 188 6.70 -5.31 -0.28
N VAL A 189 5.58 -4.69 0.10
CA VAL A 189 5.46 -3.22 0.17
C VAL A 189 6.16 -2.61 1.38
N GLU A 190 6.53 -3.40 2.39
CA GLU A 190 7.34 -2.92 3.51
C GLU A 190 8.77 -2.56 3.06
N LYS A 191 9.33 -3.33 2.12
CA LYS A 191 10.65 -3.10 1.52
C LYS A 191 10.62 -2.20 0.30
N ALA A 192 9.49 -2.13 -0.37
CA ALA A 192 9.39 -1.41 -1.63
C ALA A 192 8.92 0.03 -1.41
N ARG A 193 9.56 0.95 -2.12
CA ARG A 193 9.09 2.32 -2.18
C ARG A 193 7.73 2.40 -2.89
N LEU A 194 6.94 3.40 -2.56
CA LEU A 194 5.58 3.59 -3.08
C LEU A 194 5.53 3.60 -4.61
N ASP A 195 6.49 4.28 -5.27
CA ASP A 195 6.57 4.33 -6.73
C ASP A 195 6.73 2.94 -7.35
N ARG A 196 7.55 2.08 -6.74
CA ARG A 196 7.77 0.70 -7.18
C ARG A 196 6.55 -0.18 -6.88
N ALA A 197 5.92 0.01 -5.74
CA ALA A 197 4.69 -0.70 -5.39
C ALA A 197 3.58 -0.39 -6.41
N LEU A 198 3.41 0.88 -6.79
CA LEU A 198 2.42 1.31 -7.79
C LEU A 198 2.80 0.98 -9.24
N ALA A 199 4.06 0.63 -9.51
CA ALA A 199 4.47 0.07 -10.80
C ALA A 199 4.15 -1.43 -10.91
N ASN A 200 3.95 -2.13 -9.78
CA ASN A 200 3.61 -3.55 -9.77
C ASN A 200 2.19 -3.78 -10.27
N GLU A 201 2.02 -4.71 -11.21
CA GLU A 201 0.76 -4.97 -11.89
C GLU A 201 -0.30 -5.54 -10.93
N GLU A 202 0.07 -6.49 -10.07
CA GLU A 202 -0.84 -7.11 -9.12
C GLU A 202 -1.39 -6.08 -8.11
N ILE A 203 -0.51 -5.23 -7.56
CA ILE A 203 -0.91 -4.17 -6.64
C ILE A 203 -1.85 -3.17 -7.32
N ARG A 204 -1.55 -2.74 -8.55
CA ARG A 204 -2.43 -1.85 -9.31
C ARG A 204 -3.79 -2.47 -9.56
N THR A 205 -3.83 -3.76 -9.88
CA THR A 205 -5.08 -4.48 -10.11
C THR A 205 -5.93 -4.52 -8.83
N ILE A 206 -5.31 -4.77 -7.66
CA ILE A 206 -6.00 -4.74 -6.37
C ILE A 206 -6.55 -3.34 -6.07
N ILE A 207 -5.74 -2.27 -6.23
CA ILE A 207 -6.18 -0.88 -6.03
C ILE A 207 -7.38 -0.55 -6.90
N THR A 208 -7.32 -0.94 -8.18
CA THR A 208 -8.40 -0.69 -9.15
C THR A 208 -9.66 -1.50 -8.81
N ALA A 209 -9.50 -2.77 -8.40
CA ALA A 209 -10.61 -3.63 -8.03
C ALA A 209 -11.37 -3.08 -6.81
N PHE A 210 -10.67 -2.62 -5.79
CA PHE A 210 -11.31 -2.08 -4.58
C PHE A 210 -12.01 -0.73 -4.84
N GLY A 211 -11.41 0.13 -5.65
CA GLY A 211 -12.00 1.42 -6.03
C GLY A 211 -11.88 2.53 -4.99
N THR A 212 -11.30 2.25 -3.82
CA THR A 212 -11.16 3.21 -2.70
C THR A 212 -10.08 4.27 -2.90
N GLY A 213 -9.11 4.02 -3.81
CA GLY A 213 -7.86 4.78 -3.83
C GLY A 213 -6.90 4.35 -2.72
N ILE A 214 -5.81 5.10 -2.55
CA ILE A 214 -4.80 4.90 -1.51
C ILE A 214 -4.28 6.25 -1.02
N GLY A 215 -3.66 6.29 0.18
CA GLY A 215 -3.08 7.49 0.76
C GLY A 215 -4.11 8.58 0.99
N ASP A 216 -3.79 9.84 0.63
CA ASP A 216 -4.65 11.01 0.86
C ASP A 216 -5.98 10.98 0.07
N ASP A 217 -6.04 10.18 -0.99
CA ASP A 217 -7.25 10.03 -1.82
C ASP A 217 -8.11 8.81 -1.42
N PHE A 218 -7.75 8.14 -0.33
CA PHE A 218 -8.48 6.98 0.15
C PHE A 218 -9.90 7.38 0.61
N ASP A 219 -10.90 6.67 0.09
CA ASP A 219 -12.30 6.88 0.43
C ASP A 219 -12.99 5.52 0.61
N LEU A 220 -13.23 5.15 1.86
CA LEU A 220 -13.87 3.87 2.20
C LEU A 220 -15.27 3.73 1.60
N SER A 221 -16.00 4.82 1.42
CA SER A 221 -17.36 4.80 0.86
C SER A 221 -17.41 4.30 -0.59
N LYS A 222 -16.27 4.28 -1.28
CA LYS A 222 -16.11 3.78 -2.65
C LYS A 222 -15.72 2.31 -2.73
N LEU A 223 -15.60 1.63 -1.59
CA LEU A 223 -15.29 0.20 -1.57
C LEU A 223 -16.39 -0.58 -2.31
N ARG A 224 -15.97 -1.38 -3.27
CA ARG A 224 -16.89 -2.11 -4.16
C ARG A 224 -17.36 -3.45 -3.59
N TYR A 225 -16.74 -3.92 -2.54
CA TYR A 225 -16.99 -5.24 -1.94
C TYR A 225 -17.07 -5.13 -0.42
N ASP A 226 -18.14 -5.69 0.18
CA ASP A 226 -18.28 -5.78 1.62
C ASP A 226 -17.22 -6.69 2.25
N LYS A 227 -16.85 -7.77 1.53
CA LYS A 227 -15.82 -8.70 2.02
C LYS A 227 -14.71 -8.85 1.00
N ILE A 228 -13.48 -8.73 1.50
CA ILE A 228 -12.24 -9.05 0.79
C ILE A 228 -11.69 -10.32 1.41
N ILE A 229 -11.74 -11.41 0.66
CA ILE A 229 -11.44 -12.74 1.16
C ILE A 229 -10.12 -13.22 0.54
N ILE A 230 -9.11 -13.43 1.38
CA ILE A 230 -7.84 -14.02 0.99
C ILE A 230 -8.03 -15.53 0.94
N MET A 231 -7.78 -16.14 -0.22
CA MET A 231 -7.93 -17.56 -0.46
C MET A 231 -6.62 -18.12 -1.04
N THR A 232 -5.78 -18.63 -0.16
CA THR A 232 -4.44 -19.18 -0.44
C THR A 232 -4.37 -20.64 -0.03
N ASP A 233 -3.42 -21.37 -0.61
CA ASP A 233 -3.14 -22.74 -0.25
C ASP A 233 -2.78 -22.88 1.24
N ALA A 234 -3.01 -24.08 1.81
CA ALA A 234 -2.70 -24.37 3.22
C ALA A 234 -1.23 -24.79 3.41
N ASP A 235 -0.32 -24.27 2.61
CA ASP A 235 1.12 -24.55 2.65
C ASP A 235 1.95 -23.31 3.03
N VAL A 236 3.28 -23.46 3.02
CA VAL A 236 4.24 -22.39 3.37
C VAL A 236 4.16 -21.23 2.37
N ASP A 237 3.99 -21.50 1.08
CA ASP A 237 3.92 -20.51 0.04
C ASP A 237 2.62 -19.70 0.11
N GLY A 238 1.49 -20.37 0.33
CA GLY A 238 0.20 -19.72 0.56
C GLY A 238 0.19 -18.86 1.82
N SER A 239 0.83 -19.32 2.89
CA SER A 239 1.03 -18.55 4.11
C SER A 239 1.85 -17.29 3.85
N HIS A 240 2.90 -17.38 3.02
CA HIS A 240 3.72 -16.23 2.62
C HIS A 240 2.92 -15.22 1.77
N ILE A 241 2.13 -15.68 0.79
CA ILE A 241 1.26 -14.82 -0.02
C ILE A 241 0.26 -14.09 0.88
N ARG A 242 -0.36 -14.79 1.83
CA ARG A 242 -1.26 -14.19 2.81
C ARG A 242 -0.60 -13.08 3.61
N VAL A 243 0.60 -13.29 4.13
CA VAL A 243 1.34 -12.27 4.89
C VAL A 243 1.70 -11.07 4.02
N LEU A 244 2.08 -11.28 2.75
CA LEU A 244 2.34 -10.17 1.81
C LEU A 244 1.07 -9.35 1.53
N LEU A 245 -0.08 -10.00 1.37
CA LEU A 245 -1.37 -9.31 1.22
C LEU A 245 -1.76 -8.54 2.47
N LEU A 246 -1.58 -9.12 3.66
CA LEU A 246 -1.84 -8.45 4.93
C LEU A 246 -0.92 -7.23 5.11
N THR A 247 0.36 -7.33 4.71
CA THR A 247 1.29 -6.19 4.69
C THR A 247 0.79 -5.08 3.76
N LEU A 248 0.34 -5.43 2.55
CA LEU A 248 -0.24 -4.49 1.61
C LEU A 248 -1.48 -3.81 2.20
N PHE A 249 -2.38 -4.57 2.80
CA PHE A 249 -3.62 -4.03 3.38
C PHE A 249 -3.34 -3.15 4.58
N TYR A 250 -2.45 -3.55 5.45
CA TYR A 250 -2.07 -2.76 6.61
C TYR A 250 -1.41 -1.42 6.22
N ARG A 251 -0.54 -1.43 5.19
CA ARG A 251 0.18 -0.21 4.76
C ARG A 251 -0.64 0.73 3.88
N PHE A 252 -1.47 0.20 2.98
CA PHE A 252 -2.16 1.02 1.97
C PHE A 252 -3.68 1.09 2.15
N PHE A 253 -4.26 0.15 2.88
CA PHE A 253 -5.70 -0.01 3.03
C PHE A 253 -6.12 -0.22 4.49
N LYS A 254 -5.36 0.34 5.43
CA LYS A 254 -5.61 0.18 6.86
C LYS A 254 -7.07 0.42 7.26
N PRO A 255 -7.78 1.47 6.77
CA PRO A 255 -9.19 1.67 7.11
C PRO A 255 -10.12 0.53 6.66
N ILE A 256 -9.78 -0.24 5.61
CA ILE A 256 -10.55 -1.42 5.20
C ILE A 256 -10.41 -2.54 6.24
N VAL A 257 -9.21 -2.72 6.80
CA VAL A 257 -8.95 -3.71 7.85
C VAL A 257 -9.67 -3.31 9.14
N GLU A 258 -9.54 -2.05 9.55
CA GLU A 258 -10.17 -1.50 10.76
C GLU A 258 -11.71 -1.53 10.68
N ALA A 259 -12.28 -1.36 9.50
CA ALA A 259 -13.72 -1.48 9.26
C ALA A 259 -14.22 -2.95 9.21
N GLY A 260 -13.30 -3.94 9.27
CA GLY A 260 -13.65 -5.36 9.36
C GLY A 260 -14.01 -6.02 8.02
N HIS A 261 -13.58 -5.46 6.89
CA HIS A 261 -13.89 -5.99 5.56
C HIS A 261 -12.92 -7.10 5.09
N VAL A 262 -11.83 -7.38 5.83
CA VAL A 262 -10.80 -8.34 5.40
C VAL A 262 -10.96 -9.68 6.10
N TYR A 263 -10.95 -10.75 5.32
CA TYR A 263 -11.13 -12.12 5.81
C TYR A 263 -10.09 -13.06 5.18
N ALA A 264 -9.76 -14.14 5.89
CA ALA A 264 -9.03 -15.28 5.35
C ALA A 264 -9.98 -16.48 5.25
N ALA A 265 -10.09 -17.07 4.08
CA ALA A 265 -10.81 -18.34 3.90
C ALA A 265 -10.07 -19.45 4.61
N GLN A 266 -10.83 -20.39 5.15
CA GLN A 266 -10.34 -21.60 5.81
C GLN A 266 -10.76 -22.81 4.97
N PRO A 267 -9.99 -23.17 3.91
CA PRO A 267 -10.28 -24.39 3.16
C PRO A 267 -10.06 -25.62 4.04
N PRO A 268 -10.75 -26.74 3.76
CA PRO A 268 -10.54 -27.97 4.52
C PRO A 268 -9.12 -28.51 4.32
N LEU A 269 -8.55 -29.02 5.40
CA LEU A 269 -7.24 -29.67 5.36
C LEU A 269 -7.33 -31.16 5.01
N PHE A 270 -8.45 -31.79 5.37
CA PHE A 270 -8.67 -33.23 5.07
C PHE A 270 -10.06 -33.46 4.50
N VAL A 271 -10.13 -34.43 3.61
CA VAL A 271 -11.36 -35.06 3.12
C VAL A 271 -11.42 -36.49 3.59
N ILE A 272 -12.51 -36.88 4.27
CA ILE A 272 -12.75 -38.20 4.76
C ILE A 272 -13.89 -38.81 3.95
N LYS A 273 -13.61 -39.89 3.22
CA LYS A 273 -14.61 -40.61 2.42
C LYS A 273 -14.93 -41.96 3.08
N HIS A 274 -16.19 -42.20 3.39
CA HIS A 274 -16.65 -43.49 3.87
C HIS A 274 -17.98 -43.88 3.23
N GLY A 275 -17.98 -44.92 2.44
CA GLY A 275 -19.12 -45.35 1.62
C GLY A 275 -19.49 -44.22 0.62
N LYS A 276 -20.70 -43.66 0.73
CA LYS A 276 -21.16 -42.52 -0.10
C LYS A 276 -21.00 -41.19 0.57
N ASN A 277 -20.56 -41.18 1.82
CA ASN A 277 -20.45 -39.93 2.58
C ASN A 277 -19.06 -39.33 2.40
N ILE A 278 -19.03 -38.00 2.22
CA ILE A 278 -17.82 -37.19 2.16
C ILE A 278 -17.90 -36.20 3.31
N LYS A 279 -16.87 -36.11 4.14
CA LYS A 279 -16.74 -35.14 5.22
C LYS A 279 -15.47 -34.34 5.03
N TYR A 280 -15.62 -33.02 4.99
CA TYR A 280 -14.52 -32.10 4.97
C TYR A 280 -14.25 -31.63 6.40
N VAL A 281 -12.98 -31.52 6.81
CA VAL A 281 -12.55 -31.09 8.13
C VAL A 281 -11.37 -30.13 8.03
N LEU A 282 -11.32 -29.15 8.92
CA LEU A 282 -10.39 -28.01 8.85
C LEU A 282 -9.02 -28.30 9.45
N ASN A 283 -8.95 -29.25 10.39
CA ASN A 283 -7.73 -29.56 11.13
C ASN A 283 -7.68 -31.02 11.60
N GLU A 284 -6.54 -31.40 12.18
CA GLU A 284 -6.32 -32.77 12.67
C GLU A 284 -7.24 -33.12 13.82
N GLN A 285 -7.57 -32.17 14.70
CA GLN A 285 -8.46 -32.44 15.82
C GLN A 285 -9.86 -32.79 15.33
N GLU A 286 -10.44 -31.99 14.42
CA GLU A 286 -11.74 -32.29 13.80
C GLU A 286 -11.74 -33.62 13.06
N ARG A 287 -10.61 -33.97 12.41
CA ARG A 287 -10.43 -35.28 11.76
C ARG A 287 -10.56 -36.40 12.78
N ASP A 288 -9.80 -36.34 13.88
CA ASP A 288 -9.74 -37.38 14.89
C ASP A 288 -11.06 -37.48 15.65
N GLU A 289 -11.70 -36.35 15.97
CA GLU A 289 -13.05 -36.33 16.55
C GLU A 289 -14.07 -36.98 15.63
N TYR A 290 -14.04 -36.68 14.33
CA TYR A 290 -14.96 -37.29 13.39
C TYR A 290 -14.72 -38.81 13.23
N LEU A 291 -13.46 -39.22 13.14
CA LEU A 291 -13.10 -40.66 13.06
C LEU A 291 -13.57 -41.44 14.28
N ALA A 292 -13.53 -40.84 15.48
CA ALA A 292 -14.02 -41.43 16.70
C ALA A 292 -15.54 -41.66 16.70
N THR A 293 -16.29 -40.94 15.86
CA THR A 293 -17.75 -41.19 15.69
C THR A 293 -18.08 -42.34 14.78
N LEU A 294 -17.12 -42.83 14.00
CA LEU A 294 -17.34 -43.91 13.05
C LEU A 294 -17.33 -45.30 13.78
N SER A 295 -18.15 -46.20 13.30
CA SER A 295 -18.17 -47.57 13.84
C SER A 295 -16.81 -48.26 13.58
N PRO A 296 -16.31 -49.11 14.50
CA PRO A 296 -14.99 -49.73 14.42
C PRO A 296 -14.68 -50.51 13.13
N ASN A 297 -15.70 -50.94 12.40
CA ASN A 297 -15.57 -51.69 11.14
C ASN A 297 -15.79 -50.82 9.89
N THR A 298 -15.95 -49.50 10.02
CA THR A 298 -16.19 -48.63 8.88
C THR A 298 -14.88 -48.46 8.11
N LYS A 299 -14.89 -48.81 6.82
CA LYS A 299 -13.78 -48.49 5.92
C LYS A 299 -13.89 -47.04 5.50
N TYR A 300 -12.81 -46.32 5.63
CA TYR A 300 -12.71 -44.92 5.21
C TYR A 300 -11.37 -44.64 4.54
N ASP A 301 -11.36 -43.66 3.67
CA ASP A 301 -10.15 -43.10 3.07
C ASP A 301 -10.00 -41.67 3.55
N ILE A 302 -8.77 -41.26 3.93
CA ILE A 302 -8.41 -39.89 4.30
C ILE A 302 -7.48 -39.36 3.24
N MET A 303 -7.86 -38.20 2.69
CA MET A 303 -7.02 -37.44 1.75
C MET A 303 -6.67 -36.13 2.38
N ARG A 304 -5.38 -35.79 2.44
CA ARG A 304 -4.93 -34.44 2.82
C ARG A 304 -5.01 -33.55 1.59
N MET A 305 -5.71 -32.41 1.71
CA MET A 305 -5.78 -31.39 0.68
C MET A 305 -4.50 -30.57 0.73
N LYS A 306 -3.76 -30.50 -0.38
CA LYS A 306 -2.48 -29.78 -0.42
C LYS A 306 -2.61 -28.39 -1.00
N GLY A 307 -3.53 -28.21 -1.95
CA GLY A 307 -3.73 -26.90 -2.57
C GLY A 307 -5.14 -26.75 -3.15
N LEU A 308 -5.59 -25.51 -3.25
CA LEU A 308 -6.90 -25.13 -3.82
C LEU A 308 -7.01 -25.49 -5.31
N GLY A 309 -5.86 -25.57 -6.00
CA GLY A 309 -5.79 -25.95 -7.41
C GLY A 309 -6.09 -27.42 -7.67
N GLU A 310 -6.09 -28.27 -6.63
CA GLU A 310 -6.46 -29.68 -6.71
C GLU A 310 -7.98 -29.89 -6.59
N MET A 311 -8.70 -28.89 -6.08
CA MET A 311 -10.16 -28.92 -5.96
C MET A 311 -10.82 -28.63 -7.30
N ASP A 312 -11.85 -29.37 -7.62
CA ASP A 312 -12.75 -29.00 -8.71
C ASP A 312 -13.64 -27.80 -8.30
N ALA A 313 -14.42 -27.28 -9.26
CA ALA A 313 -15.22 -26.08 -9.04
C ALA A 313 -16.35 -26.28 -8.02
N GLU A 314 -16.92 -27.49 -7.97
CA GLU A 314 -18.01 -27.85 -7.06
C GLU A 314 -17.49 -28.04 -5.63
N GLU A 315 -16.39 -28.78 -5.47
CA GLU A 315 -15.70 -28.93 -4.18
C GLU A 315 -15.26 -27.58 -3.59
N LEU A 316 -14.67 -26.71 -4.41
CA LEU A 316 -14.21 -25.39 -3.97
C LEU A 316 -15.38 -24.48 -3.58
N ASN A 317 -16.47 -24.53 -4.34
CA ASN A 317 -17.70 -23.83 -3.97
C ASN A 317 -18.23 -24.33 -2.64
N GLU A 318 -18.51 -25.63 -2.53
CA GLU A 318 -19.15 -26.23 -1.37
C GLU A 318 -18.38 -26.07 -0.07
N THR A 319 -17.05 -26.06 -0.13
CA THR A 319 -16.18 -26.05 1.07
C THR A 319 -15.72 -24.65 1.47
N THR A 320 -15.54 -23.74 0.48
CA THR A 320 -14.78 -22.51 0.72
C THR A 320 -15.52 -21.24 0.26
N MET A 321 -16.46 -21.34 -0.69
CA MET A 321 -17.11 -20.17 -1.28
C MET A 321 -18.59 -20.03 -0.94
N ASP A 322 -19.29 -21.13 -0.69
CA ASP A 322 -20.71 -21.13 -0.31
C ASP A 322 -20.90 -20.40 1.03
N ILE A 323 -21.71 -19.37 1.04
CA ILE A 323 -21.95 -18.49 2.20
C ILE A 323 -22.45 -19.26 3.42
N GLU A 324 -23.22 -20.33 3.21
CA GLU A 324 -23.82 -21.13 4.27
C GLU A 324 -22.87 -22.15 4.90
N LYS A 325 -21.85 -22.61 4.14
CA LYS A 325 -20.98 -23.71 4.54
C LYS A 325 -19.54 -23.32 4.84
N ARG A 326 -19.07 -22.23 4.22
CA ARG A 326 -17.67 -21.78 4.34
C ARG A 326 -17.32 -21.30 5.74
N VAL A 327 -16.07 -21.44 6.08
CA VAL A 327 -15.50 -20.84 7.30
C VAL A 327 -14.56 -19.70 6.92
N LEU A 328 -14.85 -18.49 7.43
CA LEU A 328 -14.02 -17.30 7.24
C LEU A 328 -13.48 -16.83 8.59
N ARG A 329 -12.21 -16.48 8.62
CA ARG A 329 -11.58 -15.82 9.76
C ARG A 329 -11.43 -14.34 9.43
N GLN A 330 -12.12 -13.48 10.19
CA GLN A 330 -11.96 -12.04 10.08
C GLN A 330 -10.56 -11.62 10.55
N ILE A 331 -9.94 -10.71 9.81
CA ILE A 331 -8.65 -10.13 10.15
C ILE A 331 -8.92 -8.83 10.90
N THR A 332 -8.46 -8.76 12.15
CA THR A 332 -8.61 -7.59 13.01
C THR A 332 -7.26 -7.05 13.42
N VAL A 333 -7.21 -5.75 13.73
CA VAL A 333 -6.04 -5.07 14.31
C VAL A 333 -6.47 -4.59 15.70
N GLU A 334 -6.09 -5.33 16.74
CA GLU A 334 -6.43 -4.99 18.12
C GLU A 334 -5.53 -3.88 18.67
N ASP A 335 -4.24 -3.89 18.31
CA ASP A 335 -3.25 -2.89 18.68
C ASP A 335 -2.47 -2.44 17.43
N ALA A 336 -2.73 -1.18 17.03
CA ALA A 336 -2.10 -0.62 15.84
C ALA A 336 -0.59 -0.41 15.99
N MET A 337 -0.10 -0.12 17.21
CA MET A 337 1.35 0.05 17.45
C MET A 337 2.06 -1.30 17.41
N ALA A 338 1.51 -2.32 18.06
CA ALA A 338 2.08 -3.67 18.05
C ALA A 338 2.05 -4.28 16.63
N ALA A 339 0.99 -4.03 15.86
CA ALA A 339 0.91 -4.45 14.46
C ALA A 339 1.97 -3.76 13.60
N ASP A 340 2.15 -2.44 13.74
CA ASP A 340 3.18 -1.69 13.00
C ASP A 340 4.59 -2.21 13.28
N GLU A 341 4.91 -2.40 14.55
CA GLU A 341 6.20 -2.98 14.97
C GLU A 341 6.41 -4.39 14.42
N THR A 342 5.37 -5.22 14.43
CA THR A 342 5.42 -6.60 13.92
C THR A 342 5.67 -6.62 12.41
N PHE A 343 4.95 -5.82 11.64
CA PHE A 343 5.17 -5.73 10.19
C PHE A 343 6.56 -5.19 9.87
N SER A 344 7.03 -4.17 10.57
CA SER A 344 8.38 -3.61 10.39
C SER A 344 9.48 -4.62 10.71
N LYS A 345 9.33 -5.40 11.78
CA LYS A 345 10.29 -6.45 12.17
C LYS A 345 10.29 -7.63 11.19
N LEU A 346 9.11 -8.16 10.86
CA LEU A 346 9.01 -9.39 10.09
C LEU A 346 9.15 -9.16 8.58
N MET A 347 8.67 -8.04 8.06
CA MET A 347 8.60 -7.76 6.63
C MET A 347 9.59 -6.67 6.18
N GLY A 348 10.24 -5.96 7.11
CA GLY A 348 11.21 -4.90 6.84
C GLY A 348 12.52 -5.37 6.21
N GLU A 349 13.41 -4.42 5.87
CA GLU A 349 14.70 -4.72 5.23
C GLU A 349 15.71 -5.36 6.18
N GLU A 350 15.68 -4.99 7.45
CA GLU A 350 16.63 -5.45 8.45
C GLU A 350 16.41 -6.94 8.78
N VAL A 351 17.51 -7.71 8.77
CA VAL A 351 17.47 -9.16 8.99
C VAL A 351 17.50 -9.47 10.48
N GLU A 352 18.29 -8.74 11.27
CA GLU A 352 18.54 -9.05 12.67
C GLU A 352 17.28 -8.97 13.55
N PRO A 353 16.42 -7.94 13.47
CA PRO A 353 15.17 -7.91 14.25
C PRO A 353 14.24 -9.10 13.95
N ARG A 354 14.20 -9.53 12.69
CA ARG A 354 13.42 -10.70 12.28
C ARG A 354 13.99 -11.99 12.83
N ARG A 355 15.32 -12.14 12.78
CA ARG A 355 16.02 -13.31 13.30
C ARG A 355 15.80 -13.45 14.80
N THR A 356 16.01 -12.38 15.57
CA THR A 356 15.77 -12.34 17.02
C THR A 356 14.32 -12.72 17.33
N PHE A 357 13.35 -12.15 16.61
CA PHE A 357 11.94 -12.49 16.79
C PHE A 357 11.65 -13.99 16.57
N ILE A 358 12.25 -14.58 15.54
CA ILE A 358 12.08 -16.01 15.24
C ILE A 358 12.73 -16.88 16.34
N GLU A 359 13.93 -16.54 16.78
CA GLU A 359 14.66 -17.25 17.84
C GLU A 359 13.89 -17.18 19.16
N ASP A 360 13.39 -16.01 19.55
CA ASP A 360 12.62 -15.81 20.79
C ASP A 360 11.29 -16.57 20.81
N ASN A 361 10.65 -16.72 19.64
CA ASN A 361 9.35 -17.38 19.52
C ASN A 361 9.42 -18.84 19.06
N ALA A 362 10.60 -19.37 18.76
CA ALA A 362 10.79 -20.74 18.28
C ALA A 362 10.21 -21.80 19.22
N VAL A 363 10.23 -21.55 20.52
CA VAL A 363 9.71 -22.46 21.57
C VAL A 363 8.18 -22.64 21.51
N TYR A 364 7.45 -21.73 20.88
CA TYR A 364 5.99 -21.75 20.75
C TYR A 364 5.52 -22.42 19.46
N VAL A 365 6.43 -22.78 18.57
CA VAL A 365 6.08 -23.44 17.29
C VAL A 365 5.74 -24.91 17.56
N GLN A 366 4.49 -25.28 17.33
CA GLN A 366 3.98 -26.62 17.59
C GLN A 366 3.89 -27.48 16.33
N ASN A 367 3.89 -27.08 15.17
CA ASN A 367 3.82 -27.90 13.95
C ASN A 367 4.71 -27.27 12.86
N LEU A 368 5.92 -27.76 12.74
CA LEU A 368 6.76 -27.47 11.58
C LEU A 368 6.32 -28.40 10.45
N ASP A 369 5.80 -27.81 9.39
CA ASP A 369 5.60 -28.51 8.11
C ASP A 369 7.00 -28.65 7.47
N ILE A 370 7.67 -29.77 7.75
CA ILE A 370 9.01 -30.12 7.26
C ILE A 370 8.84 -31.06 6.07
#